data_03c0a43f6965645f867de376750cc6f1
#
_entry.id   03c0a43f6965645f867de376750cc6f1
#
_cell.length_a   1.000
_cell.length_b   1.000
_cell.length_c   1.000
_cell.angle_alpha   90.00
_cell.angle_beta   90.00
_cell.angle_gamma   90.00
#
_symmetry.space_group_name_H-M   'P 1'
#
loop_
_entity.id
_entity.type
_entity.pdbx_description
1 polymer ?
#
loop_
_entity_poly.entity_id
_entity_poly.type
_entity_poly.pdbx_seq_one_letter_code
_entity_poly.pdbx_strand_id
1 'polypeptide(L)'
;LRQGIYGLLLENPDWLNGSSALSGFKASHDGGFVGQSETLRHDWLQLMDDISAHQSTLQPVYDSLGVLADQLQQWFDAIAADLGLEASLQGQMDAAIQQGEALAAQLQQAEDQFAPAVQATVAQLLVQNAALDGTTEYGWNEKRYNEIALKWLVGVEPDSTAAADLRTIAQTCLPDGGRSVLDARGLCAVWLKEYYDEDNCSSLQLRNGDGAASVNAISPDLRIVPNPADDMVWISLQGAAAEGQSVQVFSMDGRQVFSGILPSVGSLAIPVKDWQGGLYIVKITGDGTAIALKFMVQHP
;
A
#
# COMPACT_ATOMS: atom_id res chain seq x y z
N LEU A 1 13.48 5.29 -10.53
CA LEU A 1 13.10 5.76 -11.87
C LEU A 1 13.16 4.65 -12.92
N ARG A 2 14.29 3.89 -13.05
CA ARG A 2 14.43 2.83 -14.08
C ARG A 2 13.38 1.73 -13.93
N GLN A 3 13.14 1.24 -12.72
CA GLN A 3 12.09 0.25 -12.44
C GLN A 3 10.71 0.78 -12.81
N GLY A 4 10.36 2.02 -12.42
CA GLY A 4 9.06 2.59 -12.77
C GLY A 4 8.85 2.70 -14.28
N ILE A 5 9.88 3.10 -15.04
CA ILE A 5 9.79 3.14 -16.52
C ILE A 5 9.61 1.72 -17.08
N TYR A 6 10.38 0.74 -16.58
CA TYR A 6 10.29 -0.64 -17.05
C TYR A 6 8.91 -1.25 -16.76
N GLY A 7 8.38 -1.05 -15.53
CA GLY A 7 7.04 -1.49 -15.15
C GLY A 7 5.95 -0.91 -16.08
N LEU A 8 6.01 0.40 -16.35
CA LEU A 8 5.08 1.04 -17.30
C LEU A 8 5.14 0.42 -18.71
N LEU A 9 6.31 -0.04 -19.16
CA LEU A 9 6.46 -0.70 -20.46
C LEU A 9 5.92 -2.13 -20.46
N LEU A 10 5.86 -2.80 -19.31
CA LEU A 10 5.17 -4.10 -19.17
C LEU A 10 3.65 -3.92 -19.25
N GLU A 11 3.14 -2.88 -18.60
CA GLU A 11 1.70 -2.55 -18.59
C GLU A 11 1.21 -2.01 -19.95
N ASN A 12 2.10 -1.35 -20.73
CA ASN A 12 1.77 -0.70 -21.99
C ASN A 12 2.72 -1.16 -23.12
N PRO A 13 2.66 -2.43 -23.54
CA PRO A 13 3.59 -2.98 -24.54
C PRO A 13 3.50 -2.27 -25.91
N ASP A 14 2.38 -1.68 -26.23
CA ASP A 14 2.18 -0.93 -27.49
C ASP A 14 3.09 0.29 -27.61
N TRP A 15 3.55 0.85 -26.50
CA TRP A 15 4.50 1.98 -26.51
C TRP A 15 5.86 1.61 -27.13
N LEU A 16 6.19 0.31 -27.16
CA LEU A 16 7.42 -0.19 -27.78
C LEU A 16 7.35 -0.11 -29.30
N ASN A 17 6.15 -0.20 -29.89
CA ASN A 17 5.96 -0.29 -31.34
C ASN A 17 6.29 1.03 -32.08
N GLY A 18 6.31 2.16 -31.38
CA GLY A 18 6.57 3.47 -31.96
C GLY A 18 7.87 4.13 -31.54
N SER A 19 8.65 3.53 -30.64
CA SER A 19 9.82 4.17 -30.03
C SER A 19 11.02 3.23 -29.93
N SER A 20 12.02 3.45 -30.77
CA SER A 20 13.31 2.72 -30.70
C SER A 20 14.04 2.98 -29.36
N ALA A 21 13.86 4.16 -28.77
CA ALA A 21 14.45 4.50 -27.47
C ALA A 21 13.86 3.65 -26.32
N LEU A 22 12.52 3.48 -26.30
CA LEU A 22 11.84 2.65 -25.30
C LEU A 22 12.17 1.16 -25.50
N SER A 23 12.17 0.68 -26.74
CA SER A 23 12.56 -0.70 -27.07
C SER A 23 14.01 -0.97 -26.70
N GLY A 24 14.94 -0.04 -26.95
CA GLY A 24 16.34 -0.13 -26.56
C GLY A 24 16.51 -0.10 -25.03
N PHE A 25 15.77 0.77 -24.34
CA PHE A 25 15.77 0.81 -22.87
C PHE A 25 15.30 -0.54 -22.29
N LYS A 26 14.16 -1.06 -22.78
CA LYS A 26 13.65 -2.36 -22.32
C LYS A 26 14.67 -3.46 -22.53
N ALA A 27 15.18 -3.63 -23.76
CA ALA A 27 16.15 -4.66 -24.10
C ALA A 27 17.45 -4.59 -23.25
N SER A 28 17.90 -3.39 -22.90
CA SER A 28 19.09 -3.20 -22.06
C SER A 28 18.90 -3.59 -20.59
N HIS A 29 17.65 -3.76 -20.13
CA HIS A 29 17.32 -4.07 -18.73
C HIS A 29 16.65 -5.44 -18.55
N ASP A 30 16.17 -6.10 -19.62
CA ASP A 30 15.43 -7.37 -19.57
C ASP A 30 16.15 -8.47 -18.74
N GLY A 31 17.44 -8.65 -18.93
CA GLY A 31 18.23 -9.67 -18.24
C GLY A 31 18.82 -9.22 -16.90
N GLY A 32 18.69 -7.94 -16.54
CA GLY A 32 19.23 -7.38 -15.31
C GLY A 32 18.21 -7.32 -14.18
N PHE A 33 18.68 -6.91 -13.00
CA PHE A 33 17.84 -6.79 -11.80
C PHE A 33 16.55 -5.99 -12.04
N VAL A 34 16.64 -4.86 -12.75
CA VAL A 34 15.48 -4.00 -13.03
C VAL A 34 14.38 -4.76 -13.80
N GLY A 35 14.77 -5.45 -14.88
CA GLY A 35 13.82 -6.20 -15.70
C GLY A 35 13.26 -7.40 -14.97
N GLN A 36 14.08 -8.17 -14.31
CA GLN A 36 13.67 -9.36 -13.56
C GLN A 36 12.73 -9.00 -12.39
N SER A 37 13.07 -7.97 -11.62
CA SER A 37 12.28 -7.50 -10.49
C SER A 37 10.90 -6.95 -10.92
N GLU A 38 10.86 -6.12 -11.97
CA GLU A 38 9.58 -5.58 -12.45
C GLU A 38 8.72 -6.63 -13.16
N THR A 39 9.33 -7.64 -13.83
CA THR A 39 8.58 -8.76 -14.38
C THR A 39 7.95 -9.60 -13.26
N LEU A 40 8.70 -9.93 -12.22
CA LEU A 40 8.17 -10.65 -11.07
C LEU A 40 7.02 -9.87 -10.42
N ARG A 41 7.19 -8.56 -10.27
CA ARG A 41 6.14 -7.70 -9.71
C ARG A 41 4.89 -7.68 -10.59
N HIS A 42 5.04 -7.56 -11.89
CA HIS A 42 3.93 -7.58 -12.84
C HIS A 42 3.16 -8.88 -12.74
N ASP A 43 3.84 -10.02 -12.76
CA ASP A 43 3.25 -11.35 -12.64
C ASP A 43 2.55 -11.53 -11.27
N TRP A 44 3.13 -10.97 -10.20
CA TRP A 44 2.49 -10.97 -8.87
C TRP A 44 1.21 -10.13 -8.85
N LEU A 45 1.22 -8.93 -9.41
CA LEU A 45 0.01 -8.10 -9.49
C LEU A 45 -1.09 -8.80 -10.30
N GLN A 46 -0.73 -9.48 -11.40
CA GLN A 46 -1.68 -10.30 -12.15
C GLN A 46 -2.29 -11.40 -11.29
N LEU A 47 -1.49 -12.09 -10.48
CA LEU A 47 -2.01 -13.09 -9.54
C LEU A 47 -2.98 -12.46 -8.52
N MET A 48 -2.68 -11.26 -8.00
CA MET A 48 -3.59 -10.57 -7.07
C MET A 48 -4.90 -10.18 -7.74
N ASP A 49 -4.86 -9.76 -9.00
CA ASP A 49 -6.07 -9.48 -9.80
C ASP A 49 -6.90 -10.76 -10.02
N ASP A 50 -6.26 -11.89 -10.32
CA ASP A 50 -6.92 -13.19 -10.49
C ASP A 50 -7.59 -13.65 -9.17
N ILE A 51 -6.91 -13.46 -8.03
CA ILE A 51 -7.49 -13.75 -6.69
C ILE A 51 -8.69 -12.84 -6.42
N SER A 52 -8.59 -11.56 -6.68
CA SER A 52 -9.68 -10.60 -6.51
C SER A 52 -10.87 -10.91 -7.40
N ALA A 53 -10.63 -11.29 -8.66
CA ALA A 53 -11.66 -11.71 -9.60
C ALA A 53 -12.37 -12.99 -9.12
N HIS A 54 -11.60 -13.97 -8.64
CA HIS A 54 -12.16 -15.20 -8.06
C HIS A 54 -13.04 -14.90 -6.84
N GLN A 55 -12.57 -14.09 -5.89
CA GLN A 55 -13.37 -13.67 -4.74
C GLN A 55 -14.66 -12.96 -5.17
N SER A 56 -14.58 -12.11 -6.18
CA SER A 56 -15.75 -11.40 -6.73
C SER A 56 -16.79 -12.36 -7.34
N THR A 57 -16.35 -13.45 -7.95
CA THR A 57 -17.27 -14.49 -8.49
C THR A 57 -17.98 -15.28 -7.39
N LEU A 58 -17.39 -15.40 -6.21
CA LEU A 58 -17.96 -16.09 -5.06
C LEU A 58 -18.88 -15.20 -4.20
N GLN A 59 -18.78 -13.88 -4.32
CA GLN A 59 -19.56 -12.94 -3.52
C GLN A 59 -21.08 -13.23 -3.53
N PRO A 60 -21.75 -13.52 -4.68
CA PRO A 60 -23.18 -13.85 -4.68
C PRO A 60 -23.53 -15.11 -3.88
N VAL A 61 -22.60 -16.07 -3.76
CA VAL A 61 -22.79 -17.28 -2.96
C VAL A 61 -22.73 -16.94 -1.47
N TYR A 62 -21.77 -16.12 -1.05
CA TYR A 62 -21.68 -15.61 0.32
C TYR A 62 -22.91 -14.78 0.70
N ASP A 63 -23.37 -13.91 -0.19
CA ASP A 63 -24.58 -13.12 0.03
C ASP A 63 -25.82 -14.02 0.21
N SER A 64 -25.93 -15.08 -0.60
CA SER A 64 -27.01 -16.06 -0.49
C SER A 64 -26.97 -16.84 0.83
N LEU A 65 -25.78 -17.23 1.29
CA LEU A 65 -25.60 -17.86 2.60
C LEU A 65 -25.97 -16.92 3.74
N GLY A 66 -25.63 -15.64 3.64
CA GLY A 66 -26.02 -14.61 4.61
C GLY A 66 -27.55 -14.50 4.72
N VAL A 67 -28.25 -14.43 3.58
CA VAL A 67 -29.72 -14.39 3.55
C VAL A 67 -30.34 -15.63 4.20
N LEU A 68 -29.81 -16.84 3.90
CA LEU A 68 -30.29 -18.06 4.53
C LEU A 68 -30.05 -18.10 6.05
N ALA A 69 -28.91 -17.63 6.50
CA ALA A 69 -28.60 -17.54 7.93
C ALA A 69 -29.57 -16.61 8.67
N ASP A 70 -29.86 -15.43 8.08
CA ASP A 70 -30.82 -14.49 8.63
C ASP A 70 -32.24 -15.06 8.67
N GLN A 71 -32.67 -15.80 7.64
CA GLN A 71 -33.94 -16.47 7.63
C GLN A 71 -34.06 -17.55 8.70
N LEU A 72 -33.05 -18.39 8.84
CA LEU A 72 -32.99 -19.41 9.90
C LEU A 72 -33.06 -18.75 11.29
N GLN A 73 -32.32 -17.67 11.51
CA GLN A 73 -32.41 -16.93 12.79
C GLN A 73 -33.82 -16.42 13.06
N GLN A 74 -34.48 -15.81 12.06
CA GLN A 74 -35.85 -15.33 12.20
C GLN A 74 -36.84 -16.45 12.56
N TRP A 75 -36.72 -17.64 11.96
CA TRP A 75 -37.58 -18.78 12.28
C TRP A 75 -37.30 -19.33 13.67
N PHE A 76 -36.03 -19.40 14.11
CA PHE A 76 -35.69 -19.78 15.49
C PHE A 76 -36.29 -18.81 16.51
N ASP A 77 -36.22 -17.50 16.25
CA ASP A 77 -36.80 -16.47 17.13
C ASP A 77 -38.33 -16.58 17.17
N ALA A 78 -38.97 -16.86 16.04
CA ALA A 78 -40.42 -17.08 15.98
C ALA A 78 -40.86 -18.35 16.78
N ILE A 79 -40.12 -19.45 16.67
CA ILE A 79 -40.40 -20.69 17.43
C ILE A 79 -40.17 -20.43 18.93
N ALA A 80 -39.14 -19.68 19.29
CA ALA A 80 -38.87 -19.32 20.70
C ALA A 80 -40.00 -18.48 21.30
N ALA A 81 -40.65 -17.65 20.49
CA ALA A 81 -41.81 -16.83 20.90
C ALA A 81 -43.13 -17.66 20.95
N ASP A 82 -43.32 -18.64 20.06
CA ASP A 82 -44.48 -19.52 19.98
C ASP A 82 -44.06 -20.92 19.52
N LEU A 83 -43.94 -21.86 20.46
CA LEU A 83 -43.60 -23.25 20.23
C LEU A 83 -44.59 -24.00 19.31
N GLY A 84 -45.80 -23.47 19.14
CA GLY A 84 -46.81 -24.04 18.21
C GLY A 84 -46.41 -23.88 16.74
N LEU A 85 -45.44 -23.00 16.41
CA LEU A 85 -44.95 -22.76 15.06
C LEU A 85 -43.92 -23.80 14.58
N GLU A 86 -43.30 -24.55 15.50
CA GLU A 86 -42.19 -25.48 15.19
C GLU A 86 -42.59 -26.44 14.04
N ALA A 87 -43.69 -27.14 14.14
CA ALA A 87 -44.11 -28.10 13.15
C ALA A 87 -44.43 -27.47 11.77
N SER A 88 -44.85 -26.20 11.73
CA SER A 88 -45.16 -25.49 10.49
C SER A 88 -43.92 -24.94 9.80
N LEU A 89 -42.86 -24.60 10.53
CA LEU A 89 -41.62 -24.03 10.01
C LEU A 89 -40.57 -25.09 9.71
N GLN A 90 -40.66 -26.31 10.30
CA GLN A 90 -39.66 -27.36 10.17
C GLN A 90 -39.29 -27.67 8.71
N GLY A 91 -40.30 -27.87 7.84
CA GLY A 91 -40.04 -28.15 6.43
C GLY A 91 -39.33 -27.01 5.68
N GLN A 92 -39.58 -25.76 6.06
CA GLN A 92 -38.89 -24.59 5.49
C GLN A 92 -37.45 -24.49 5.98
N MET A 93 -37.23 -24.76 7.27
CA MET A 93 -35.91 -24.79 7.86
C MET A 93 -35.03 -25.88 7.27
N ASP A 94 -35.60 -27.11 7.10
CA ASP A 94 -34.88 -28.23 6.48
C ASP A 94 -34.50 -27.91 5.02
N ALA A 95 -35.40 -27.27 4.25
CA ALA A 95 -35.08 -26.83 2.89
C ALA A 95 -34.00 -25.77 2.83
N ALA A 96 -34.00 -24.78 3.76
CA ALA A 96 -32.97 -23.76 3.86
C ALA A 96 -31.61 -24.33 4.26
N ILE A 97 -31.59 -25.29 5.17
CA ILE A 97 -30.36 -26.01 5.56
C ILE A 97 -29.78 -26.75 4.36
N GLN A 98 -30.59 -27.51 3.64
CA GLN A 98 -30.13 -28.22 2.43
C GLN A 98 -29.62 -27.28 1.34
N GLN A 99 -30.27 -26.13 1.16
CA GLN A 99 -29.78 -25.11 0.23
C GLN A 99 -28.44 -24.53 0.71
N GLY A 100 -28.27 -24.24 2.01
CA GLY A 100 -27.01 -23.79 2.61
C GLY A 100 -25.89 -24.80 2.42
N GLU A 101 -26.15 -26.08 2.63
CA GLU A 101 -25.19 -27.16 2.39
C GLU A 101 -24.76 -27.24 0.91
N ALA A 102 -25.71 -27.06 -0.02
CA ALA A 102 -25.39 -27.04 -1.45
C ALA A 102 -24.51 -25.83 -1.83
N LEU A 103 -24.81 -24.65 -1.30
CA LEU A 103 -23.97 -23.44 -1.51
C LEU A 103 -22.59 -23.61 -0.88
N ALA A 104 -22.49 -24.16 0.31
CA ALA A 104 -21.20 -24.44 0.96
C ALA A 104 -20.36 -25.44 0.15
N ALA A 105 -20.98 -26.48 -0.40
CA ALA A 105 -20.32 -27.43 -1.30
C ALA A 105 -19.84 -26.75 -2.60
N GLN A 106 -20.61 -25.81 -3.14
CA GLN A 106 -20.21 -25.03 -4.31
C GLN A 106 -18.98 -24.15 -4.00
N LEU A 107 -18.95 -23.48 -2.86
CA LEU A 107 -17.79 -22.70 -2.41
C LEU A 107 -16.56 -23.59 -2.28
N GLN A 108 -16.69 -24.71 -1.57
CA GLN A 108 -15.58 -25.65 -1.38
C GLN A 108 -15.03 -26.15 -2.72
N GLN A 109 -15.90 -26.51 -3.66
CA GLN A 109 -15.48 -26.93 -4.99
C GLN A 109 -14.72 -25.83 -5.75
N ALA A 110 -15.18 -24.58 -5.67
CA ALA A 110 -14.53 -23.46 -6.32
C ALA A 110 -13.12 -23.21 -5.74
N GLU A 111 -12.99 -23.24 -4.41
CA GLU A 111 -11.70 -23.11 -3.71
C GLU A 111 -10.75 -24.27 -4.04
N ASP A 112 -11.23 -25.51 -4.03
CA ASP A 112 -10.44 -26.70 -4.38
C ASP A 112 -9.90 -26.67 -5.82
N GLN A 113 -10.59 -25.98 -6.73
CA GLN A 113 -10.14 -25.78 -8.11
C GLN A 113 -9.16 -24.61 -8.22
N PHE A 114 -9.35 -23.54 -7.48
CA PHE A 114 -8.57 -22.31 -7.59
C PHE A 114 -7.26 -22.38 -6.79
N ALA A 115 -7.28 -22.91 -5.57
CA ALA A 115 -6.12 -22.95 -4.70
C ALA A 115 -4.87 -23.62 -5.32
N PRO A 116 -4.96 -24.75 -6.07
CA PRO A 116 -3.79 -25.32 -6.73
C PRO A 116 -3.19 -24.42 -7.80
N ALA A 117 -3.99 -23.64 -8.52
CA ALA A 117 -3.53 -22.70 -9.52
C ALA A 117 -2.73 -21.56 -8.87
N VAL A 118 -3.24 -21.00 -7.76
CA VAL A 118 -2.53 -19.99 -6.96
C VAL A 118 -1.21 -20.55 -6.44
N GLN A 119 -1.21 -21.75 -5.86
CA GLN A 119 0.02 -22.38 -5.37
C GLN A 119 1.05 -22.60 -6.47
N ALA A 120 0.63 -23.03 -7.66
CA ALA A 120 1.52 -23.23 -8.81
C ALA A 120 2.14 -21.90 -9.27
N THR A 121 1.33 -20.84 -9.37
CA THR A 121 1.82 -19.50 -9.74
C THR A 121 2.79 -18.96 -8.69
N VAL A 122 2.47 -19.07 -7.40
CA VAL A 122 3.39 -18.66 -6.32
C VAL A 122 4.70 -19.44 -6.37
N ALA A 123 4.67 -20.74 -6.66
CA ALA A 123 5.89 -21.53 -6.82
C ALA A 123 6.76 -21.00 -7.99
N GLN A 124 6.17 -20.60 -9.11
CA GLN A 124 6.88 -19.97 -10.22
C GLN A 124 7.48 -18.61 -9.84
N LEU A 125 6.70 -17.76 -9.14
CA LEU A 125 7.18 -16.48 -8.65
C LEU A 125 8.34 -16.63 -7.66
N LEU A 126 8.32 -17.64 -6.80
CA LEU A 126 9.43 -17.95 -5.89
C LEU A 126 10.70 -18.36 -6.64
N VAL A 127 10.58 -19.10 -7.77
CA VAL A 127 11.72 -19.43 -8.64
C VAL A 127 12.28 -18.16 -9.31
N GLN A 128 11.42 -17.29 -9.83
CA GLN A 128 11.83 -16.00 -10.38
C GLN A 128 12.53 -15.15 -9.32
N ASN A 129 11.95 -15.06 -8.11
CA ASN A 129 12.53 -14.34 -6.99
C ASN A 129 13.91 -14.88 -6.58
N ALA A 130 14.09 -16.20 -6.59
CA ALA A 130 15.38 -16.82 -6.27
C ALA A 130 16.48 -16.42 -7.27
N ALA A 131 16.14 -16.11 -8.51
CA ALA A 131 17.05 -15.66 -9.55
C ALA A 131 17.46 -14.18 -9.45
N LEU A 132 16.74 -13.36 -8.64
CA LEU A 132 17.10 -11.96 -8.43
C LEU A 132 18.49 -11.81 -7.80
N ASP A 133 19.20 -10.77 -8.24
CA ASP A 133 20.48 -10.38 -7.62
C ASP A 133 20.25 -9.73 -6.25
N GLY A 134 20.62 -10.41 -5.19
CA GLY A 134 20.53 -9.95 -3.80
C GLY A 134 21.85 -9.42 -3.23
N THR A 135 22.83 -9.07 -4.07
CA THR A 135 24.17 -8.61 -3.62
C THR A 135 24.16 -7.19 -3.07
N THR A 136 23.21 -6.36 -3.50
CA THR A 136 22.99 -5.02 -2.97
C THR A 136 21.96 -5.05 -1.84
N GLU A 137 22.01 -4.07 -0.93
CA GLU A 137 21.00 -3.93 0.14
C GLU A 137 19.58 -3.84 -0.43
N TYR A 138 19.41 -3.02 -1.46
CA TYR A 138 18.15 -2.90 -2.19
C TYR A 138 17.67 -4.25 -2.77
N GLY A 139 18.56 -4.96 -3.46
CA GLY A 139 18.24 -6.26 -4.07
C GLY A 139 17.94 -7.33 -3.02
N TRP A 140 18.66 -7.32 -1.90
CA TRP A 140 18.41 -8.22 -0.78
C TRP A 140 17.05 -7.96 -0.14
N ASN A 141 16.72 -6.68 0.15
CA ASN A 141 15.46 -6.28 0.73
C ASN A 141 14.28 -6.74 -0.14
N GLU A 142 14.34 -6.48 -1.45
CA GLU A 142 13.29 -6.86 -2.38
C GLU A 142 13.13 -8.38 -2.46
N LYS A 143 14.24 -9.10 -2.65
CA LYS A 143 14.24 -10.55 -2.74
C LYS A 143 13.69 -11.19 -1.47
N ARG A 144 14.09 -10.72 -0.30
CA ARG A 144 13.68 -11.28 0.97
C ARG A 144 12.23 -10.96 1.31
N TYR A 145 11.81 -9.72 1.08
CA TYR A 145 10.39 -9.34 1.23
C TYR A 145 9.48 -10.20 0.33
N ASN A 146 9.82 -10.30 -0.96
CA ASN A 146 9.03 -11.09 -1.91
C ASN A 146 8.91 -12.56 -1.46
N GLU A 147 9.99 -13.17 -0.99
CA GLU A 147 9.97 -14.55 -0.50
C GLU A 147 8.98 -14.72 0.66
N ILE A 148 9.04 -13.83 1.64
CA ILE A 148 8.16 -13.89 2.82
C ILE A 148 6.71 -13.69 2.43
N ALA A 149 6.42 -12.66 1.65
CA ALA A 149 5.06 -12.30 1.27
C ALA A 149 4.41 -13.36 0.34
N LEU A 150 5.16 -13.93 -0.61
CA LEU A 150 4.68 -15.00 -1.48
C LEU A 150 4.38 -16.29 -0.71
N LYS A 151 5.22 -16.65 0.25
CA LYS A 151 4.98 -17.82 1.12
C LYS A 151 3.73 -17.60 1.99
N TRP A 152 3.59 -16.40 2.55
CA TRP A 152 2.42 -16.07 3.36
C TRP A 152 1.12 -16.10 2.57
N LEU A 153 1.13 -15.68 1.30
CA LEU A 153 -0.02 -15.72 0.41
C LEU A 153 -0.61 -17.13 0.24
N VAL A 154 0.21 -18.17 0.33
CA VAL A 154 -0.22 -19.57 0.26
C VAL A 154 -0.34 -20.26 1.63
N GLY A 155 -0.47 -19.47 2.69
CA GLY A 155 -0.73 -19.96 4.05
C GLY A 155 0.50 -20.49 4.81
N VAL A 156 1.72 -20.22 4.33
CA VAL A 156 2.92 -20.54 5.08
C VAL A 156 3.18 -19.43 6.09
N GLU A 157 2.94 -19.74 7.37
CA GLU A 157 3.19 -18.79 8.46
C GLU A 157 4.68 -18.43 8.53
N PRO A 158 5.00 -17.11 8.51
CA PRO A 158 6.37 -16.67 8.64
C PRO A 158 6.94 -17.03 10.02
N ASP A 159 8.14 -17.59 10.04
CA ASP A 159 8.86 -17.93 11.26
C ASP A 159 9.52 -16.69 11.92
N SER A 160 10.19 -16.90 13.04
CA SER A 160 10.88 -15.84 13.79
C SER A 160 11.98 -15.15 12.96
N THR A 161 12.60 -15.88 12.03
CA THR A 161 13.62 -15.33 11.12
C THR A 161 12.98 -14.40 10.10
N ALA A 162 11.88 -14.82 9.49
CA ALA A 162 11.12 -13.97 8.56
C ALA A 162 10.61 -12.68 9.25
N ALA A 163 10.14 -12.79 10.50
CA ALA A 163 9.75 -11.61 11.29
C ALA A 163 10.93 -10.66 11.56
N ALA A 164 12.10 -11.20 11.88
CA ALA A 164 13.30 -10.40 12.11
C ALA A 164 13.76 -9.69 10.83
N ASP A 165 13.74 -10.40 9.69
CA ASP A 165 14.11 -9.85 8.39
C ASP A 165 13.12 -8.76 7.95
N LEU A 166 11.80 -8.96 8.13
CA LEU A 166 10.81 -7.92 7.84
C LEU A 166 11.05 -6.65 8.65
N ARG A 167 11.36 -6.78 9.96
CA ARG A 167 11.71 -5.63 10.80
C ARG A 167 12.96 -4.92 10.30
N THR A 168 13.98 -5.67 9.91
CA THR A 168 15.22 -5.13 9.35
C THR A 168 14.93 -4.33 8.09
N ILE A 169 14.15 -4.88 7.15
CA ILE A 169 13.76 -4.19 5.92
C ILE A 169 12.92 -2.94 6.25
N ALA A 170 11.92 -3.07 7.13
CA ALA A 170 11.02 -1.97 7.51
C ALA A 170 11.75 -0.79 8.19
N GLN A 171 12.86 -1.06 8.86
CA GLN A 171 13.71 -0.05 9.51
C GLN A 171 14.69 0.63 8.55
N THR A 172 14.93 0.04 7.38
CA THR A 172 15.80 0.62 6.36
C THR A 172 15.19 1.93 5.84
N CYS A 173 16.05 2.88 5.50
CA CYS A 173 15.63 4.12 4.87
C CYS A 173 15.11 3.88 3.45
N LEU A 174 14.00 4.50 3.09
CA LEU A 174 13.39 4.35 1.76
C LEU A 174 14.35 4.66 0.59
N PRO A 175 15.23 5.70 0.64
CA PRO A 175 16.22 5.94 -0.41
C PRO A 175 17.23 4.82 -0.58
N ASP A 176 17.56 4.09 0.48
CA ASP A 176 18.59 3.05 0.50
C ASP A 176 17.96 1.66 0.24
N GLY A 177 16.82 1.39 0.87
CA GLY A 177 16.16 0.09 0.83
C GLY A 177 15.10 -0.08 -0.27
N GLY A 178 14.69 1.02 -0.91
CA GLY A 178 13.72 0.98 -2.00
C GLY A 178 12.27 0.73 -1.57
N ARG A 179 11.43 0.35 -2.55
CA ARG A 179 9.99 0.15 -2.34
C ARG A 179 9.68 -0.96 -1.34
N SER A 180 10.47 -2.02 -1.31
CA SER A 180 10.30 -3.14 -0.38
C SER A 180 10.26 -2.72 1.10
N VAL A 181 10.81 -1.54 1.43
CA VAL A 181 10.71 -0.94 2.77
C VAL A 181 9.26 -0.58 3.10
N LEU A 182 8.54 0.08 2.17
CA LEU A 182 7.13 0.43 2.36
C LEU A 182 6.25 -0.82 2.44
N ASP A 183 6.52 -1.78 1.56
CA ASP A 183 5.79 -3.04 1.51
C ASP A 183 6.02 -3.85 2.80
N ALA A 184 7.25 -3.90 3.32
CA ALA A 184 7.58 -4.55 4.60
C ALA A 184 6.93 -3.84 5.79
N ARG A 185 6.88 -2.50 5.82
CA ARG A 185 6.16 -1.73 6.85
C ARG A 185 4.67 -2.08 6.85
N GLY A 186 4.06 -2.17 5.67
CA GLY A 186 2.68 -2.61 5.51
C GLY A 186 2.45 -4.01 6.08
N LEU A 187 3.32 -4.96 5.75
CA LEU A 187 3.21 -6.34 6.23
C LEU A 187 3.47 -6.44 7.74
N CYS A 188 4.43 -5.69 8.29
CA CYS A 188 4.65 -5.59 9.73
C CYS A 188 3.40 -5.05 10.45
N ALA A 189 2.75 -4.02 9.91
CA ALA A 189 1.54 -3.46 10.50
C ALA A 189 0.38 -4.48 10.55
N VAL A 190 0.20 -5.26 9.46
CA VAL A 190 -0.87 -6.25 9.38
C VAL A 190 -0.56 -7.48 10.23
N TRP A 191 0.64 -8.03 10.15
CA TRP A 191 1.00 -9.31 10.74
C TRP A 191 1.57 -9.16 12.15
N LEU A 192 2.56 -8.26 12.36
CA LEU A 192 3.24 -8.10 13.65
C LEU A 192 2.55 -7.07 14.55
N LYS A 193 1.59 -6.28 14.03
CA LYS A 193 0.99 -5.11 14.68
C LYS A 193 2.02 -4.04 15.07
N GLU A 194 3.10 -3.95 14.30
CA GLU A 194 4.19 -3.00 14.47
C GLU A 194 4.08 -1.91 13.40
N TYR A 195 4.20 -0.65 13.82
CA TYR A 195 4.08 0.51 12.94
C TYR A 195 5.43 1.24 12.90
N TYR A 196 5.82 1.63 11.71
CA TYR A 196 7.08 2.33 11.45
C TYR A 196 6.79 3.74 10.93
N ASP A 197 7.32 4.77 11.62
CA ASP A 197 7.23 6.14 11.16
C ASP A 197 8.22 6.39 10.02
N GLU A 198 7.81 7.20 9.03
CA GLU A 198 8.64 7.53 7.85
C GLU A 198 9.89 8.34 8.21
N ASP A 199 9.97 8.93 9.41
CA ASP A 199 10.87 10.03 9.76
C ASP A 199 12.23 9.61 10.36
N ASN A 200 12.52 8.32 10.51
CA ASN A 200 13.81 7.86 11.06
C ASN A 200 14.97 7.85 10.05
N CYS A 201 14.75 8.34 8.83
CA CYS A 201 15.79 8.46 7.82
C CYS A 201 16.58 9.75 8.00
N SER A 202 17.57 9.75 8.88
CA SER A 202 18.44 10.91 9.21
C SER A 202 19.32 11.40 8.05
N SER A 203 19.08 11.02 6.80
CA SER A 203 19.91 11.46 5.68
C SER A 203 19.18 11.58 4.34
N LEU A 204 18.22 12.49 4.23
CA LEU A 204 18.04 13.17 2.94
C LEU A 204 19.23 14.13 2.75
N GLN A 205 20.43 13.58 2.62
CA GLN A 205 21.48 14.31 1.92
C GLN A 205 21.07 14.35 0.44
N LEU A 206 20.38 15.41 0.07
CA LEU A 206 20.37 15.86 -1.33
C LEU A 206 21.83 15.83 -1.79
N ARG A 207 22.20 14.92 -2.68
CA ARG A 207 23.44 14.94 -3.41
C ARG A 207 23.43 16.18 -4.30
N ASN A 208 23.65 17.34 -3.71
CA ASN A 208 24.16 18.48 -4.43
C ASN A 208 25.63 18.18 -4.65
N GLY A 209 26.02 18.08 -5.92
CA GLY A 209 27.41 17.99 -6.30
C GLY A 209 28.20 19.12 -5.65
N ASP A 210 29.39 18.73 -5.17
CA ASP A 210 30.51 19.55 -4.73
C ASP A 210 30.31 20.53 -3.53
N GLY A 211 30.94 20.12 -2.41
CA GLY A 211 31.35 21.08 -1.38
C GLY A 211 30.77 20.80 0.02
N ALA A 212 31.57 20.12 0.81
CA ALA A 212 31.39 19.83 2.22
C ALA A 212 30.89 21.01 3.04
N ALA A 213 29.81 20.79 3.81
CA ALA A 213 29.70 21.32 5.17
C ALA A 213 28.71 20.40 5.93
N SER A 214 29.24 19.62 6.84
CA SER A 214 28.48 18.94 7.89
C SER A 214 27.82 20.01 8.75
N VAL A 215 26.50 20.15 8.59
CA VAL A 215 25.71 20.91 9.55
C VAL A 215 24.79 19.91 10.22
N ASN A 216 25.00 19.67 11.51
CA ASN A 216 24.00 19.07 12.41
C ASN A 216 22.78 20.00 12.44
N ALA A 217 21.91 19.89 11.43
CA ALA A 217 20.64 20.54 11.43
C ALA A 217 19.70 19.67 12.27
N ILE A 218 19.36 20.14 13.47
CA ILE A 218 18.19 19.72 14.21
C ILE A 218 17.02 19.94 13.25
N SER A 219 16.45 18.87 12.68
CA SER A 219 15.24 18.96 11.85
C SER A 219 14.13 19.50 12.75
N PRO A 220 13.60 20.68 12.51
CA PRO A 220 12.48 21.17 13.29
C PRO A 220 11.28 20.24 13.08
N ASP A 221 10.63 19.85 14.17
CA ASP A 221 9.42 19.01 14.15
C ASP A 221 8.27 19.80 13.51
N LEU A 222 8.13 19.66 12.20
CA LEU A 222 7.15 20.37 11.40
C LEU A 222 5.87 19.51 11.32
N ARG A 223 4.74 20.04 11.79
CA ARG A 223 3.46 19.35 11.80
C ARG A 223 2.43 20.07 10.95
N ILE A 224 1.63 19.28 10.23
CA ILE A 224 0.46 19.74 9.48
C ILE A 224 -0.77 19.05 10.06
N VAL A 225 -1.68 19.82 10.64
CA VAL A 225 -2.90 19.29 11.28
C VAL A 225 -4.10 20.19 11.04
N PRO A 226 -5.31 19.63 10.89
CA PRO A 226 -5.61 18.21 10.68
C PRO A 226 -5.18 17.73 9.29
N ASN A 227 -5.00 16.43 9.13
CA ASN A 227 -4.77 15.79 7.84
C ASN A 227 -5.54 14.44 7.83
N PRO A 228 -6.62 14.31 7.07
CA PRO A 228 -7.20 15.28 6.12
C PRO A 228 -7.73 16.57 6.77
N ALA A 229 -7.67 17.68 6.00
CA ALA A 229 -8.20 18.98 6.37
C ALA A 229 -9.52 19.25 5.64
N ASP A 230 -10.48 19.89 6.32
CA ASP A 230 -11.77 20.31 5.75
C ASP A 230 -11.81 21.83 5.51
N ASP A 231 -11.86 22.63 6.57
CA ASP A 231 -11.96 24.09 6.48
C ASP A 231 -10.60 24.79 6.60
N MET A 232 -9.74 24.29 7.48
CA MET A 232 -8.46 24.91 7.86
C MET A 232 -7.38 23.87 8.06
N VAL A 233 -6.16 24.20 7.70
CA VAL A 233 -4.96 23.44 8.05
C VAL A 233 -3.96 24.34 8.78
N TRP A 234 -3.33 23.82 9.81
CA TRP A 234 -2.30 24.52 10.58
C TRP A 234 -0.95 23.89 10.34
N ILE A 235 0.02 24.74 10.02
CA ILE A 235 1.42 24.33 9.91
C ILE A 235 2.14 24.88 11.15
N SER A 236 2.64 23.99 12.01
CA SER A 236 3.37 24.35 13.22
C SER A 236 4.79 23.79 13.19
N LEU A 237 5.72 24.60 13.70
CA LEU A 237 7.12 24.23 13.88
C LEU A 237 7.40 24.08 15.37
N GLN A 238 7.89 22.92 15.82
CA GLN A 238 8.39 22.75 17.18
C GLN A 238 9.91 22.91 17.18
N GLY A 239 10.41 23.92 17.84
CA GLY A 239 11.84 24.28 17.92
C GLY A 239 12.08 25.73 17.55
N ALA A 240 13.34 26.19 17.67
CA ALA A 240 13.72 27.54 17.27
C ALA A 240 13.71 27.63 15.73
N ALA A 241 12.63 28.18 15.17
CA ALA A 241 12.58 28.50 13.76
C ALA A 241 13.42 29.74 13.48
N ALA A 242 14.18 29.74 12.39
CA ALA A 242 14.77 30.98 11.87
C ALA A 242 13.60 31.87 11.39
N GLU A 243 13.73 33.19 11.68
CA GLU A 243 12.69 34.15 11.27
C GLU A 243 12.56 34.20 9.74
N GLY A 244 11.28 34.19 9.26
CA GLY A 244 10.98 34.51 7.87
C GLY A 244 10.97 33.32 6.88
N GLN A 245 10.72 32.10 7.33
CA GLN A 245 10.58 30.98 6.40
C GLN A 245 9.37 31.15 5.48
N SER A 246 9.59 31.07 4.18
CA SER A 246 8.53 31.15 3.19
C SER A 246 7.79 29.82 3.05
N VAL A 247 6.46 29.86 3.13
CA VAL A 247 5.57 28.72 2.92
C VAL A 247 4.85 28.89 1.58
N GLN A 248 4.94 27.89 0.73
CA GLN A 248 4.22 27.81 -0.54
C GLN A 248 3.43 26.50 -0.57
N VAL A 249 2.18 26.53 -1.04
CA VAL A 249 1.37 25.33 -1.23
C VAL A 249 1.02 25.16 -2.71
N PHE A 250 1.19 23.93 -3.19
CA PHE A 250 0.93 23.56 -4.57
C PHE A 250 -0.12 22.44 -4.62
N SER A 251 -1.03 22.53 -5.57
CA SER A 251 -1.90 21.42 -5.98
C SER A 251 -1.11 20.40 -6.82
N MET A 252 -1.67 19.22 -7.03
CA MET A 252 -1.00 18.12 -7.77
C MET A 252 -0.70 18.45 -9.23
N ASP A 253 -1.42 19.42 -9.83
CA ASP A 253 -1.14 19.94 -11.16
C ASP A 253 0.00 20.99 -11.18
N GLY A 254 0.65 21.22 -10.02
CA GLY A 254 1.79 22.14 -9.89
C GLY A 254 1.40 23.61 -9.75
N ARG A 255 0.11 23.94 -9.63
CA ARG A 255 -0.35 25.31 -9.43
C ARG A 255 -0.15 25.73 -7.98
N GLN A 256 0.50 26.87 -7.75
CA GLN A 256 0.60 27.47 -6.43
C GLN A 256 -0.76 28.01 -5.99
N VAL A 257 -1.30 27.48 -4.89
CA VAL A 257 -2.61 27.85 -4.32
C VAL A 257 -2.51 28.75 -3.08
N PHE A 258 -1.33 28.76 -2.44
CA PHE A 258 -1.06 29.60 -1.27
C PHE A 258 0.41 30.03 -1.21
N SER A 259 0.65 31.21 -0.65
CA SER A 259 1.99 31.69 -0.27
C SER A 259 1.89 32.53 1.01
N GLY A 260 2.80 32.30 1.93
CA GLY A 260 2.84 32.99 3.23
C GLY A 260 4.20 32.89 3.90
N ILE A 261 4.30 33.40 5.10
CA ILE A 261 5.49 33.35 5.94
C ILE A 261 5.13 32.59 7.22
N LEU A 262 5.93 31.60 7.58
CA LEU A 262 5.79 30.89 8.83
C LEU A 262 6.23 31.79 10.00
N PRO A 263 5.40 31.99 11.02
CA PRO A 263 5.81 32.76 12.18
C PRO A 263 6.89 32.04 12.97
N SER A 264 7.80 32.80 13.57
CA SER A 264 8.90 32.24 14.39
C SER A 264 8.42 31.51 15.64
N VAL A 265 7.21 31.78 16.09
CA VAL A 265 6.52 31.13 17.22
C VAL A 265 5.06 30.92 16.85
N GLY A 266 4.53 29.70 17.08
CA GLY A 266 3.13 29.39 16.85
C GLY A 266 2.90 28.56 15.57
N SER A 267 1.76 28.76 14.94
CA SER A 267 1.34 28.04 13.73
C SER A 267 0.82 28.99 12.66
N LEU A 268 1.05 28.64 11.40
CA LEU A 268 0.44 29.30 10.24
C LEU A 268 -0.87 28.59 9.93
N ALA A 269 -1.98 29.34 10.01
CA ALA A 269 -3.30 28.84 9.62
C ALA A 269 -3.55 29.14 8.14
N ILE A 270 -3.96 28.13 7.38
CA ILE A 270 -4.26 28.23 5.96
C ILE A 270 -5.71 27.80 5.74
N PRO A 271 -6.60 28.71 5.25
CA PRO A 271 -7.95 28.33 4.89
C PRO A 271 -7.96 27.48 3.63
N VAL A 272 -8.56 26.29 3.71
CA VAL A 272 -8.62 25.32 2.60
C VAL A 272 -10.05 25.01 2.17
N LYS A 273 -11.03 25.65 2.80
CA LYS A 273 -12.46 25.42 2.57
C LYS A 273 -12.88 25.52 1.10
N ASP A 274 -12.31 26.49 0.37
CA ASP A 274 -12.63 26.74 -1.03
C ASP A 274 -11.71 25.97 -2.00
N TRP A 275 -10.84 25.10 -1.50
CA TRP A 275 -9.95 24.31 -2.33
C TRP A 275 -10.66 23.05 -2.80
N GLN A 276 -10.23 22.50 -3.94
CA GLN A 276 -10.74 21.21 -4.39
C GLN A 276 -10.24 20.09 -3.46
N GLY A 277 -11.08 19.09 -3.16
CA GLY A 277 -10.64 17.89 -2.47
C GLY A 277 -9.50 17.21 -3.23
N GLY A 278 -8.42 16.86 -2.52
CA GLY A 278 -7.24 16.25 -3.12
C GLY A 278 -5.97 16.43 -2.31
N LEU A 279 -4.86 15.94 -2.88
CA LEU A 279 -3.53 16.02 -2.29
C LEU A 279 -2.86 17.37 -2.62
N TYR A 280 -2.21 17.97 -1.62
CA TYR A 280 -1.46 19.21 -1.73
C TYR A 280 -0.05 19.05 -1.17
N ILE A 281 0.90 19.79 -1.75
CA ILE A 281 2.30 19.80 -1.34
C ILE A 281 2.61 21.17 -0.74
N VAL A 282 3.05 21.18 0.53
CA VAL A 282 3.60 22.36 1.20
C VAL A 282 5.12 22.36 1.01
N LYS A 283 5.63 23.45 0.50
CA LYS A 283 7.06 23.72 0.42
C LYS A 283 7.42 24.87 1.37
N ILE A 284 8.35 24.61 2.29
CA ILE A 284 8.85 25.62 3.22
C ILE A 284 10.31 25.85 2.87
N THR A 285 10.69 27.12 2.67
CA THR A 285 12.06 27.51 2.33
C THR A 285 12.53 28.61 3.26
N GLY A 286 13.76 28.44 3.79
CA GLY A 286 14.45 29.42 4.65
C GLY A 286 15.87 28.95 4.92
N ASP A 287 16.79 29.88 5.12
CA ASP A 287 18.21 29.66 5.49
C ASP A 287 18.95 28.61 4.65
N GLY A 288 18.66 28.55 3.35
CA GLY A 288 19.28 27.58 2.45
C GLY A 288 18.69 26.15 2.55
N THR A 289 17.65 25.94 3.37
CA THR A 289 16.94 24.66 3.47
C THR A 289 15.58 24.73 2.77
N ALA A 290 15.15 23.60 2.19
CA ALA A 290 13.81 23.43 1.64
C ALA A 290 13.21 22.14 2.19
N ILE A 291 12.04 22.24 2.82
CA ILE A 291 11.29 21.11 3.33
C ILE A 291 9.99 21.01 2.52
N ALA A 292 9.62 19.78 2.11
CA ALA A 292 8.35 19.53 1.44
C ALA A 292 7.54 18.50 2.24
N LEU A 293 6.28 18.82 2.51
CA LEU A 293 5.30 17.96 3.17
C LEU A 293 4.05 17.84 2.32
N LYS A 294 3.28 16.79 2.54
CA LYS A 294 1.99 16.59 1.86
C LYS A 294 0.84 16.57 2.86
N PHE A 295 -0.33 17.06 2.46
CA PHE A 295 -1.57 16.92 3.20
C PHE A 295 -2.75 16.76 2.25
N MET A 296 -3.84 16.22 2.76
CA MET A 296 -5.07 15.98 2.01
C MET A 296 -6.13 16.98 2.43
N VAL A 297 -6.84 17.54 1.46
CA VAL A 297 -8.08 18.29 1.66
C VAL A 297 -9.24 17.36 1.30
N GLN A 298 -10.18 17.22 2.24
CA GLN A 298 -11.36 16.40 2.05
C GLN A 298 -12.55 17.11 2.70
N HIS A 299 -13.53 17.48 1.85
CA HIS A 299 -14.80 18.03 2.32
C HIS A 299 -15.83 16.92 2.50
N PRO A 300 -16.75 17.04 3.45
CA PRO A 300 -17.81 16.06 3.72
C PRO A 300 -18.78 15.88 2.56
#